data_441b4b511a8fd7d985b243256186ccf4
#
_entry.id   441b4b511a8fd7d985b243256186ccf4
#
_cell.length_a   1.000
_cell.length_b   1.000
_cell.length_c   1.000
_cell.angle_alpha   90.00
_cell.angle_beta   90.00
_cell.angle_gamma   90.00
#
_symmetry.space_group_name_H-M   'P 1'
#
loop_
_entity.id
_entity.type
_entity.pdbx_description
1 polymer ?
#
loop_
_entity_poly.entity_id
_entity_poly.type
_entity_poly.pdbx_seq_one_letter_code
_entity_poly.pdbx_strand_id
1 'polypeptide(L)'
;MGVELYKHNKVAYEKVEKMFEKENRVAVVHPTGSGKSFISLKWLYDNRDKKCLFLAPTLAIRDQLIRHIKSSGLELSDFKNLEFAIYPNFASITDEFLEQHHYDCVVLDEFHRCGATEWSKGINKLLNHNPNIKVLGVSATPIRYLDDNRNMAEELFHGNIASEISLAEAMAKGILPVPTYIQGIYSFQEDLDKFQARIDRLTDEDAKSRFQDLLNQAKKRLENADGLEEIFKKHITDPSGKYIVFCKDTAHMRLMMEETKKWFKDINPNIDMYSVSSYQSNETNQQIIDTFEKANNGNIKFLFSVEMLNEGLHVSDISGVIMLRPTSSPIIYMQQLGRALSVGHNSEPIVFDIVNNVKCYDAINEIYDEVKKSIKKPHDILNDNKTLGSNDEDIDQSVLDRFKIFDEAKEFADILQEINNQYDKYVAQVRENRLKEQEFKDWLKTLTNEELYNFHCHNEELEKEKKKIYEDFKNGIIKIPIMSNISSKLSGVSNLNFERISPIQFNEVSQLILDGAYL
;
A
#
# COMPACT_ATOMS: atom_id res chain seq x y z
N MET A 1 -26.55 28.25 17.07
CA MET A 1 -26.07 27.42 15.97
C MET A 1 -24.65 26.98 16.31
N GLY A 2 -24.29 25.75 16.04
CA GLY A 2 -22.98 25.19 16.35
C GLY A 2 -22.62 24.11 15.33
N VAL A 3 -21.37 23.66 15.32
CA VAL A 3 -20.92 22.58 14.44
C VAL A 3 -21.52 21.26 14.91
N GLU A 4 -22.33 20.62 14.07
CA GLU A 4 -22.87 19.30 14.33
C GLU A 4 -21.85 18.22 13.96
N LEU A 5 -21.69 17.23 14.83
CA LEU A 5 -20.78 16.11 14.63
C LEU A 5 -21.56 14.82 14.41
N TYR A 6 -21.04 13.97 13.53
CA TYR A 6 -21.48 12.57 13.45
C TYR A 6 -21.30 11.88 14.81
N LYS A 7 -22.13 10.88 15.10
CA LYS A 7 -22.14 10.20 16.40
C LYS A 7 -20.76 9.75 16.87
N HIS A 8 -19.98 9.10 16.01
CA HIS A 8 -18.63 8.64 16.32
C HIS A 8 -17.65 9.82 16.54
N ASN A 9 -17.78 10.91 15.77
CA ASN A 9 -16.96 12.10 15.92
C ASN A 9 -17.30 12.88 17.18
N LYS A 10 -18.56 12.84 17.64
CA LYS A 10 -18.96 13.41 18.93
C LYS A 10 -18.27 12.69 20.08
N VAL A 11 -18.26 11.36 20.07
CA VAL A 11 -17.55 10.55 21.08
C VAL A 11 -16.05 10.84 21.04
N ALA A 12 -15.46 10.95 19.84
CA ALA A 12 -14.04 11.31 19.70
C ALA A 12 -13.75 12.71 20.26
N TYR A 13 -14.62 13.67 19.97
CA TYR A 13 -14.48 15.05 20.44
C TYR A 13 -14.56 15.15 21.97
N GLU A 14 -15.48 14.44 22.62
CA GLU A 14 -15.58 14.36 24.09
C GLU A 14 -14.29 13.81 24.72
N LYS A 15 -13.65 12.83 24.08
CA LYS A 15 -12.35 12.31 24.51
C LYS A 15 -11.21 13.33 24.29
N VAL A 16 -11.25 14.09 23.18
CA VAL A 16 -10.30 15.18 22.91
C VAL A 16 -10.37 16.23 24.01
N GLU A 17 -11.56 16.73 24.35
CA GLU A 17 -11.75 17.73 25.40
C GLU A 17 -11.25 17.20 26.76
N LYS A 18 -11.60 15.97 27.12
CA LYS A 18 -11.14 15.36 28.38
C LYS A 18 -9.63 15.18 28.42
N MET A 19 -8.99 14.89 27.30
CA MET A 19 -7.54 14.74 27.25
C MET A 19 -6.83 16.10 27.37
N PHE A 20 -7.41 17.17 26.78
CA PHE A 20 -6.91 18.55 26.93
C PHE A 20 -7.01 19.13 28.34
N GLU A 21 -7.69 18.46 29.28
CA GLU A 21 -7.64 18.82 30.69
C GLU A 21 -6.27 18.54 31.32
N LYS A 22 -5.52 17.57 30.76
CA LYS A 22 -4.25 17.09 31.32
C LYS A 22 -3.07 17.32 30.39
N GLU A 23 -3.32 17.31 29.09
CA GLU A 23 -2.29 17.33 28.05
C GLU A 23 -2.48 18.56 27.15
N ASN A 24 -1.37 19.09 26.62
CA ASN A 24 -1.43 20.21 25.68
C ASN A 24 -1.43 19.76 24.21
N ARG A 25 -1.12 18.49 23.94
CA ARG A 25 -1.01 17.94 22.59
C ARG A 25 -1.85 16.68 22.49
N VAL A 26 -2.85 16.69 21.61
CA VAL A 26 -3.83 15.62 21.47
C VAL A 26 -4.02 15.28 20.01
N ALA A 27 -4.04 14.00 19.67
CA ALA A 27 -4.25 13.50 18.31
C ALA A 27 -5.56 12.73 18.17
N VAL A 28 -6.12 12.76 16.95
CA VAL A 28 -7.21 11.91 16.49
C VAL A 28 -6.77 11.22 15.20
N VAL A 29 -6.87 9.91 15.17
CA VAL A 29 -6.50 9.08 14.02
C VAL A 29 -7.76 8.38 13.51
N HIS A 30 -8.38 8.93 12.48
CA HIS A 30 -9.58 8.40 11.86
C HIS A 30 -9.41 8.29 10.34
N PRO A 31 -9.97 7.28 9.67
CA PRO A 31 -9.77 7.06 8.24
C PRO A 31 -10.31 8.22 7.40
N THR A 32 -9.84 8.32 6.16
CA THR A 32 -10.39 9.27 5.19
C THR A 32 -11.89 8.98 4.99
N GLY A 33 -12.69 10.03 4.85
CA GLY A 33 -14.13 9.90 4.68
C GLY A 33 -14.93 9.83 5.99
N SER A 34 -14.30 9.63 7.16
CA SER A 34 -14.98 9.55 8.46
C SER A 34 -15.46 10.89 9.03
N GLY A 35 -15.19 12.01 8.36
CA GLY A 35 -15.57 13.35 8.82
C GLY A 35 -14.67 13.93 9.90
N LYS A 36 -13.40 13.49 9.99
CA LYS A 36 -12.42 14.00 10.96
C LYS A 36 -12.22 15.53 10.91
N SER A 37 -12.37 16.16 9.74
CA SER A 37 -12.27 17.61 9.56
C SER A 37 -13.34 18.38 10.36
N PHE A 38 -14.50 17.76 10.62
CA PHE A 38 -15.52 18.36 11.47
C PHE A 38 -15.12 18.39 12.97
N ILE A 39 -14.25 17.46 13.40
CA ILE A 39 -13.66 17.51 14.75
C ILE A 39 -12.76 18.75 14.86
N SER A 40 -11.91 18.98 13.86
CA SER A 40 -11.08 20.19 13.78
C SER A 40 -11.93 21.46 13.78
N LEU A 41 -12.97 21.49 12.94
CA LEU A 41 -13.87 22.63 12.83
C LEU A 41 -14.59 22.92 14.17
N LYS A 42 -15.11 21.87 14.83
CA LYS A 42 -15.77 22.01 16.13
C LYS A 42 -14.82 22.56 17.18
N TRP A 43 -13.60 22.05 17.23
CA TRP A 43 -12.60 22.51 18.19
C TRP A 43 -12.17 23.97 17.94
N LEU A 44 -11.99 24.37 16.69
CA LEU A 44 -11.74 25.76 16.30
C LEU A 44 -12.91 26.67 16.68
N TYR A 45 -14.15 26.21 16.46
CA TYR A 45 -15.36 26.97 16.80
C TYR A 45 -15.49 27.17 18.32
N ASP A 46 -15.22 26.16 19.11
CA ASP A 46 -15.29 26.26 20.58
C ASP A 46 -14.15 27.13 21.16
N ASN A 47 -13.04 27.26 20.42
CA ASN A 47 -11.91 28.13 20.80
C ASN A 47 -11.83 29.44 19.98
N ARG A 48 -12.91 29.87 19.30
CA ARG A 48 -12.90 31.01 18.36
C ARG A 48 -12.54 32.34 18.98
N ASP A 49 -12.64 32.48 20.33
CA ASP A 49 -12.23 33.65 21.06
C ASP A 49 -10.70 33.73 21.27
N LYS A 50 -10.00 32.61 21.05
CA LYS A 50 -8.55 32.46 21.16
C LYS A 50 -7.90 32.66 19.78
N LYS A 51 -6.61 32.98 19.78
CA LYS A 51 -5.85 33.05 18.54
C LYS A 51 -5.49 31.64 18.07
N CYS A 52 -6.13 31.20 17.00
CA CYS A 52 -5.99 29.86 16.45
C CYS A 52 -5.22 29.86 15.14
N LEU A 53 -4.40 28.83 14.95
CA LEU A 53 -3.71 28.55 13.69
C LEU A 53 -4.18 27.19 13.14
N PHE A 54 -4.61 27.17 11.88
CA PHE A 54 -4.86 25.93 11.15
C PHE A 54 -3.74 25.69 10.13
N LEU A 55 -3.01 24.62 10.33
CA LEU A 55 -1.92 24.18 9.44
C LEU A 55 -2.33 22.93 8.66
N ALA A 56 -2.15 22.99 7.34
CA ALA A 56 -2.48 21.90 6.42
C ALA A 56 -1.33 21.65 5.41
N PRO A 57 -1.26 20.46 4.78
CA PRO A 57 -0.27 20.19 3.74
C PRO A 57 -0.42 21.08 2.50
N THR A 58 -1.66 21.39 2.13
CA THR A 58 -1.97 22.10 0.87
C THR A 58 -3.07 23.14 1.04
N LEU A 59 -3.13 24.10 0.11
CA LEU A 59 -4.21 25.08 0.05
C LEU A 59 -5.59 24.44 -0.15
N ALA A 60 -5.65 23.32 -0.88
CA ALA A 60 -6.90 22.60 -1.13
C ALA A 60 -7.56 22.10 0.17
N ILE A 61 -6.77 21.62 1.15
CA ILE A 61 -7.27 21.19 2.46
C ILE A 61 -7.76 22.40 3.28
N ARG A 62 -7.05 23.52 3.22
CA ARG A 62 -7.52 24.79 3.81
C ARG A 62 -8.88 25.16 3.23
N ASP A 63 -9.01 25.16 1.90
CA ASP A 63 -10.23 25.56 1.22
C ASP A 63 -11.38 24.58 1.50
N GLN A 64 -11.09 23.29 1.75
CA GLN A 64 -12.05 22.31 2.22
C GLN A 64 -12.59 22.69 3.60
N LEU A 65 -11.75 23.07 4.55
CA LEU A 65 -12.22 23.52 5.86
C LEU A 65 -13.12 24.77 5.74
N ILE A 66 -12.77 25.69 4.86
CA ILE A 66 -13.61 26.89 4.58
C ILE A 66 -14.99 26.47 4.02
N ARG A 67 -15.05 25.45 3.15
CA ARG A 67 -16.33 24.91 2.69
C ARG A 67 -17.12 24.25 3.82
N HIS A 68 -16.47 23.53 4.73
CA HIS A 68 -17.11 22.93 5.90
C HIS A 68 -17.67 23.99 6.85
N ILE A 69 -16.99 25.12 7.04
CA ILE A 69 -17.51 26.28 7.79
C ILE A 69 -18.83 26.73 7.17
N LYS A 70 -18.85 26.99 5.86
CA LYS A 70 -20.06 27.45 5.16
C LYS A 70 -21.18 26.42 5.16
N SER A 71 -20.88 25.14 4.94
CA SER A 71 -21.88 24.08 4.95
C SER A 71 -22.48 23.83 6.34
N SER A 72 -21.78 24.21 7.40
CA SER A 72 -22.27 24.20 8.78
C SER A 72 -23.13 25.42 9.14
N GLY A 73 -23.42 26.31 8.17
CA GLY A 73 -24.19 27.55 8.40
C GLY A 73 -23.43 28.61 9.18
N LEU A 74 -22.10 28.55 9.13
CA LEU A 74 -21.18 29.50 9.77
C LEU A 74 -20.49 30.35 8.70
N GLU A 75 -19.98 31.51 9.14
CA GLU A 75 -19.21 32.41 8.31
C GLU A 75 -17.75 32.50 8.80
N LEU A 76 -16.80 32.83 7.92
CA LEU A 76 -15.42 33.07 8.34
C LEU A 76 -15.30 34.21 9.37
N SER A 77 -16.23 35.14 9.35
CA SER A 77 -16.35 36.21 10.34
C SER A 77 -16.62 35.71 11.77
N ASP A 78 -17.13 34.49 11.95
CA ASP A 78 -17.30 33.84 13.25
C ASP A 78 -15.96 33.40 13.87
N PHE A 79 -14.90 33.33 13.04
CA PHE A 79 -13.55 32.89 13.38
C PHE A 79 -12.53 34.04 13.23
N LYS A 80 -12.80 35.19 13.86
CA LYS A 80 -11.99 36.42 13.68
C LYS A 80 -10.50 36.25 13.99
N ASN A 81 -10.16 35.30 14.86
CA ASN A 81 -8.81 35.05 15.32
C ASN A 81 -8.19 33.79 14.73
N LEU A 82 -8.78 33.24 13.64
CA LEU A 82 -8.26 32.06 12.95
C LEU A 82 -7.35 32.47 11.80
N GLU A 83 -6.12 32.01 11.85
CA GLU A 83 -5.15 32.13 10.77
C GLU A 83 -4.97 30.78 10.07
N PHE A 84 -4.69 30.83 8.76
CA PHE A 84 -4.44 29.65 7.94
C PHE A 84 -3.03 29.70 7.37
N ALA A 85 -2.31 28.58 7.46
CA ALA A 85 -1.04 28.40 6.77
C ALA A 85 -0.92 26.97 6.21
N ILE A 86 0.03 26.79 5.30
CA ILE A 86 0.41 25.47 4.80
C ILE A 86 1.82 25.12 5.29
N TYR A 87 2.07 23.82 5.52
CA TYR A 87 3.36 23.36 6.05
C TYR A 87 4.56 23.87 5.27
N PRO A 88 4.57 23.87 3.91
CA PRO A 88 5.71 24.39 3.15
C PRO A 88 6.03 25.87 3.47
N ASN A 89 5.02 26.71 3.57
CA ASN A 89 5.20 28.14 3.87
C ASN A 89 5.58 28.36 5.32
N PHE A 90 5.05 27.53 6.22
CA PHE A 90 5.31 27.62 7.65
C PHE A 90 6.72 27.13 8.03
N ALA A 91 7.36 26.32 7.16
CA ALA A 91 8.71 25.79 7.36
C ALA A 91 9.78 26.89 7.54
N SER A 92 9.59 28.07 6.94
CA SER A 92 10.55 29.18 6.93
C SER A 92 10.23 30.31 7.92
N ILE A 93 9.33 30.09 8.90
CA ILE A 93 9.01 31.12 9.89
C ILE A 93 10.23 31.51 10.72
N THR A 94 10.29 32.79 11.10
CA THR A 94 11.36 33.35 11.94
C THR A 94 10.91 33.44 13.41
N ASP A 95 11.85 33.66 14.30
CA ASP A 95 11.53 33.86 15.73
C ASP A 95 10.79 35.20 15.90
N GLU A 96 11.16 36.23 15.14
CA GLU A 96 10.47 37.53 15.14
C GLU A 96 9.00 37.39 14.71
N PHE A 97 8.71 36.48 13.77
CA PHE A 97 7.33 36.17 13.38
C PHE A 97 6.57 35.60 14.58
N LEU A 98 7.15 34.65 15.31
CA LEU A 98 6.51 34.01 16.46
C LEU A 98 6.35 34.96 17.65
N GLU A 99 7.27 35.91 17.83
CA GLU A 99 7.15 36.97 18.85
C GLU A 99 5.95 37.92 18.57
N GLN A 100 5.67 38.15 17.29
CA GLN A 100 4.54 38.99 16.83
C GLN A 100 3.21 38.24 16.77
N HIS A 101 3.27 36.91 16.55
CA HIS A 101 2.11 36.05 16.31
C HIS A 101 2.01 35.00 17.41
N HIS A 102 1.37 35.37 18.51
CA HIS A 102 1.14 34.47 19.64
C HIS A 102 -0.11 33.65 19.37
N TYR A 103 0.03 32.32 19.26
CA TYR A 103 -1.09 31.39 19.07
C TYR A 103 -1.40 30.68 20.40
N ASP A 104 -2.69 30.60 20.73
CA ASP A 104 -3.19 29.84 21.88
C ASP A 104 -3.49 28.40 21.51
N CYS A 105 -3.91 28.19 20.24
CA CYS A 105 -4.40 26.93 19.70
C CYS A 105 -3.86 26.67 18.31
N VAL A 106 -3.51 25.43 18.03
CA VAL A 106 -3.05 24.99 16.69
C VAL A 106 -3.75 23.70 16.29
N VAL A 107 -4.25 23.63 15.06
CA VAL A 107 -4.67 22.40 14.41
C VAL A 107 -3.63 21.98 13.39
N LEU A 108 -3.16 20.73 13.47
CA LEU A 108 -2.29 20.10 12.50
C LEU A 108 -3.11 19.07 11.71
N ASP A 109 -3.56 19.44 10.50
CA ASP A 109 -4.29 18.53 9.62
C ASP A 109 -3.33 17.67 8.82
N GLU A 110 -3.63 16.38 8.69
CA GLU A 110 -2.74 15.34 8.14
C GLU A 110 -1.34 15.36 8.80
N PHE A 111 -1.33 15.35 10.14
CA PHE A 111 -0.11 15.53 10.95
C PHE A 111 1.00 14.50 10.66
N HIS A 112 0.68 13.35 10.08
CA HIS A 112 1.68 12.38 9.64
C HIS A 112 2.68 13.00 8.65
N ARG A 113 2.33 14.09 7.99
CA ARG A 113 3.20 14.82 7.07
C ARG A 113 4.16 15.80 7.75
N CYS A 114 3.88 16.18 8.97
CA CYS A 114 4.71 17.10 9.74
C CYS A 114 6.17 16.62 9.92
N GLY A 115 6.41 15.31 9.82
CA GLY A 115 7.74 14.71 9.95
C GLY A 115 8.68 14.95 8.75
N ALA A 116 8.22 15.58 7.66
CA ALA A 116 9.10 15.96 6.57
C ALA A 116 10.21 16.90 7.08
N THR A 117 11.47 16.62 6.73
CA THR A 117 12.65 17.32 7.25
C THR A 117 12.51 18.84 7.18
N GLU A 118 11.99 19.36 6.07
CA GLU A 118 11.80 20.81 5.93
C GLU A 118 10.57 21.32 6.72
N TRP A 119 9.44 20.61 6.67
CA TRP A 119 8.20 21.07 7.30
C TRP A 119 8.24 21.01 8.83
N SER A 120 8.96 20.02 9.37
CA SER A 120 9.15 19.88 10.83
C SER A 120 9.87 21.07 11.46
N LYS A 121 10.69 21.81 10.71
CA LYS A 121 11.45 22.96 11.23
C LYS A 121 10.55 24.03 11.80
N GLY A 122 9.56 24.49 11.05
CA GLY A 122 8.62 25.52 11.49
C GLY A 122 7.73 25.06 12.63
N ILE A 123 7.26 23.81 12.59
CA ILE A 123 6.42 23.23 13.64
C ILE A 123 7.20 23.10 14.95
N ASN A 124 8.42 22.55 14.91
CA ASN A 124 9.27 22.42 16.07
C ASN A 124 9.62 23.79 16.66
N LYS A 125 9.87 24.81 15.81
CA LYS A 125 10.11 26.18 16.26
C LYS A 125 8.90 26.74 17.00
N LEU A 126 7.69 26.59 16.46
CA LEU A 126 6.44 27.00 17.10
C LEU A 126 6.26 26.31 18.46
N LEU A 127 6.43 24.98 18.52
CA LEU A 127 6.22 24.19 19.73
C LEU A 127 7.28 24.48 20.80
N ASN A 128 8.50 24.82 20.40
CA ASN A 128 9.57 25.23 21.33
C ASN A 128 9.37 26.66 21.84
N HIS A 129 8.86 27.56 21.00
CA HIS A 129 8.57 28.94 21.36
C HIS A 129 7.42 29.03 22.37
N ASN A 130 6.38 28.20 22.22
CA ASN A 130 5.26 28.10 23.14
C ASN A 130 4.98 26.66 23.57
N PRO A 131 5.67 26.11 24.58
CA PRO A 131 5.49 24.73 25.03
C PRO A 131 4.08 24.40 25.55
N ASN A 132 3.34 25.43 25.99
CA ASN A 132 1.99 25.29 26.56
C ASN A 132 0.86 25.48 25.54
N ILE A 133 1.20 25.69 24.27
CA ILE A 133 0.21 25.83 23.20
C ILE A 133 -0.63 24.56 23.07
N LYS A 134 -1.96 24.72 22.96
CA LYS A 134 -2.83 23.57 22.72
C LYS A 134 -2.78 23.15 21.24
N VAL A 135 -2.44 21.88 20.99
CA VAL A 135 -2.29 21.33 19.64
C VAL A 135 -3.23 20.15 19.43
N LEU A 136 -4.16 20.29 18.50
CA LEU A 136 -4.98 19.19 18.01
C LEU A 136 -4.41 18.68 16.68
N GLY A 137 -3.99 17.42 16.64
CA GLY A 137 -3.61 16.74 15.40
C GLY A 137 -4.74 15.87 14.87
N VAL A 138 -5.01 15.93 13.58
CA VAL A 138 -5.93 15.00 12.91
C VAL A 138 -5.23 14.34 11.72
N SER A 139 -5.42 13.04 11.55
CA SER A 139 -4.80 12.30 10.44
C SER A 139 -5.56 11.00 10.16
N ALA A 140 -5.38 10.44 8.97
CA ALA A 140 -5.85 9.11 8.65
C ALA A 140 -4.92 8.01 9.17
N THR A 141 -3.67 8.34 9.44
CA THR A 141 -2.65 7.44 9.99
C THR A 141 -1.69 8.22 10.87
N PRO A 142 -1.16 7.63 11.95
CA PRO A 142 -0.10 8.24 12.73
C PRO A 142 1.28 8.03 12.10
N ILE A 143 1.41 7.08 11.16
CA ILE A 143 2.69 6.63 10.60
C ILE A 143 3.07 7.43 9.37
N ARG A 144 4.32 7.88 9.34
CA ARG A 144 4.98 8.44 8.16
C ARG A 144 5.85 7.36 7.50
N TYR A 145 5.32 6.76 6.42
CA TYR A 145 5.98 5.63 5.75
C TYR A 145 7.14 6.02 4.82
N LEU A 146 7.30 7.32 4.52
CA LEU A 146 8.38 7.79 3.64
C LEU A 146 9.75 7.81 4.33
N ASP A 147 9.78 7.83 5.67
CA ASP A 147 11.00 7.95 6.48
C ASP A 147 10.97 6.84 7.55
N ASP A 148 11.30 5.62 7.19
CA ASP A 148 11.48 4.46 8.08
C ASP A 148 10.29 4.17 9.03
N ASN A 149 9.05 4.43 8.57
CA ASN A 149 7.83 4.21 9.34
C ASN A 149 7.77 4.98 10.68
N ARG A 150 8.22 6.23 10.69
CA ARG A 150 8.18 7.08 11.89
C ARG A 150 6.76 7.26 12.40
N ASN A 151 6.57 7.09 13.69
CA ASN A 151 5.29 7.35 14.36
C ASN A 151 5.17 8.82 14.78
N MET A 152 4.45 9.61 14.01
CA MET A 152 4.27 11.03 14.25
C MET A 152 3.36 11.33 15.46
N ALA A 153 2.51 10.39 15.89
CA ALA A 153 1.75 10.53 17.11
C ALA A 153 2.66 10.47 18.35
N GLU A 154 3.67 9.59 18.34
CA GLU A 154 4.67 9.55 19.41
C GLU A 154 5.55 10.81 19.41
N GLU A 155 6.03 11.23 18.25
CA GLU A 155 6.97 12.34 18.14
C GLU A 155 6.34 13.70 18.47
N LEU A 156 5.14 13.98 17.98
CA LEU A 156 4.49 15.29 18.14
C LEU A 156 3.52 15.35 19.33
N PHE A 157 2.88 14.23 19.64
CA PHE A 157 1.80 14.17 20.63
C PHE A 157 2.12 13.29 21.83
N HIS A 158 3.35 12.75 21.94
CA HIS A 158 3.78 11.86 23.04
C HIS A 158 2.86 10.65 23.24
N GLY A 159 2.28 10.13 22.16
CA GLY A 159 1.31 9.02 22.18
C GLY A 159 -0.10 9.41 22.67
N ASN A 160 -0.40 10.69 22.87
CA ASN A 160 -1.71 11.17 23.34
C ASN A 160 -2.75 11.12 22.22
N ILE A 161 -3.22 9.92 21.87
CA ILE A 161 -4.28 9.69 20.89
C ILE A 161 -5.62 9.57 21.63
N ALA A 162 -6.46 10.59 21.52
CA ALA A 162 -7.78 10.61 22.16
C ALA A 162 -8.76 9.63 21.51
N SER A 163 -8.66 9.45 20.20
CA SER A 163 -9.49 8.51 19.46
C SER A 163 -8.75 7.98 18.25
N GLU A 164 -8.78 6.65 18.11
CA GLU A 164 -8.24 5.94 16.96
C GLU A 164 -9.31 4.99 16.43
N ILE A 165 -9.53 5.04 15.13
CA ILE A 165 -10.45 4.14 14.40
C ILE A 165 -9.73 3.73 13.12
N SER A 166 -9.53 2.43 12.91
CA SER A 166 -8.99 1.90 11.65
C SER A 166 -10.06 1.97 10.54
N LEU A 167 -9.64 1.83 9.28
CA LEU A 167 -10.59 1.76 8.16
C LEU A 167 -11.50 0.54 8.30
N ALA A 168 -10.95 -0.60 8.69
CA ALA A 168 -11.69 -1.83 8.93
C ALA A 168 -12.72 -1.68 10.05
N GLU A 169 -12.32 -1.06 11.16
CA GLU A 169 -13.21 -0.78 12.27
C GLU A 169 -14.33 0.19 11.88
N ALA A 170 -14.02 1.20 11.05
CA ALA A 170 -15.01 2.15 10.54
C ALA A 170 -16.06 1.46 9.64
N MET A 171 -15.62 0.51 8.81
CA MET A 171 -16.50 -0.33 8.00
C MET A 171 -17.34 -1.27 8.88
N ALA A 172 -16.71 -1.99 9.82
CA ALA A 172 -17.41 -2.91 10.72
C ALA A 172 -18.45 -2.22 11.61
N LYS A 173 -18.21 -0.97 11.99
CA LYS A 173 -19.14 -0.13 12.77
C LYS A 173 -20.19 0.60 11.91
N GLY A 174 -20.19 0.42 10.59
CA GLY A 174 -21.10 1.13 9.68
C GLY A 174 -20.86 2.65 9.62
N ILE A 175 -19.69 3.13 10.05
CA ILE A 175 -19.29 4.54 9.92
C ILE A 175 -18.98 4.85 8.45
N LEU A 176 -18.29 3.92 7.78
CA LEU A 176 -18.01 3.98 6.36
C LEU A 176 -18.69 2.80 5.64
N PRO A 177 -19.15 3.00 4.39
CA PRO A 177 -19.71 1.89 3.63
C PRO A 177 -18.63 0.86 3.31
N VAL A 178 -19.03 -0.41 3.21
CA VAL A 178 -18.16 -1.48 2.71
C VAL A 178 -18.25 -1.47 1.19
N PRO A 179 -17.15 -1.26 0.45
CA PRO A 179 -17.20 -1.25 -1.00
C PRO A 179 -17.33 -2.66 -1.57
N THR A 180 -17.95 -2.77 -2.74
CA THR A 180 -17.75 -3.93 -3.60
C THR A 180 -16.39 -3.78 -4.28
N TYR A 181 -15.45 -4.66 -3.93
CA TYR A 181 -14.10 -4.62 -4.47
C TYR A 181 -13.95 -5.61 -5.62
N ILE A 182 -13.57 -5.13 -6.80
CA ILE A 182 -13.44 -5.92 -8.01
C ILE A 182 -12.03 -5.77 -8.52
N GLN A 183 -11.32 -6.89 -8.60
CA GLN A 183 -9.99 -6.93 -9.16
C GLN A 183 -10.07 -7.31 -10.63
N GLY A 184 -9.52 -6.45 -11.49
CA GLY A 184 -9.37 -6.75 -12.92
C GLY A 184 -8.09 -7.54 -13.17
N ILE A 185 -8.19 -8.67 -13.86
CA ILE A 185 -7.04 -9.53 -14.19
C ILE A 185 -6.20 -8.92 -15.33
N TYR A 186 -6.60 -7.81 -15.92
CA TYR A 186 -5.94 -7.20 -17.09
C TYR A 186 -4.48 -6.79 -16.87
N SER A 187 -4.12 -6.38 -15.66
CA SER A 187 -2.74 -6.00 -15.32
C SER A 187 -1.77 -7.17 -15.26
N PHE A 188 -2.27 -8.38 -15.12
CA PHE A 188 -1.43 -9.58 -15.07
C PHE A 188 -0.77 -9.91 -16.40
N GLN A 189 -1.30 -9.43 -17.54
CA GLN A 189 -0.65 -9.64 -18.83
C GLN A 189 0.74 -9.00 -18.88
N GLU A 190 0.89 -7.76 -18.39
CA GLU A 190 2.20 -7.12 -18.32
C GLU A 190 3.17 -7.87 -17.39
N ASP A 191 2.67 -8.41 -16.28
CA ASP A 191 3.49 -9.15 -15.33
C ASP A 191 3.87 -10.52 -15.91
N LEU A 192 2.96 -11.18 -16.61
CA LEU A 192 3.26 -12.40 -17.35
C LEU A 192 4.30 -12.16 -18.45
N ASP A 193 4.22 -11.06 -19.17
CA ASP A 193 5.19 -10.69 -20.21
C ASP A 193 6.57 -10.37 -19.62
N LYS A 194 6.62 -9.65 -18.49
CA LYS A 194 7.86 -9.42 -17.74
C LYS A 194 8.46 -10.74 -17.25
N PHE A 195 7.62 -11.64 -16.77
CA PHE A 195 8.05 -12.94 -16.29
C PHE A 195 8.55 -13.82 -17.44
N GLN A 196 7.88 -13.81 -18.60
CA GLN A 196 8.38 -14.46 -19.82
C GLN A 196 9.78 -13.95 -20.19
N ALA A 197 9.99 -12.63 -20.18
CA ALA A 197 11.30 -12.05 -20.48
C ALA A 197 12.39 -12.44 -19.47
N ARG A 198 12.03 -12.74 -18.20
CA ARG A 198 12.96 -13.27 -17.20
C ARG A 198 13.31 -14.73 -17.47
N ILE A 199 12.32 -15.57 -17.84
CA ILE A 199 12.52 -16.97 -18.23
C ILE A 199 13.42 -17.07 -19.45
N ASP A 200 13.20 -16.23 -20.47
CA ASP A 200 13.98 -16.24 -21.71
C ASP A 200 15.48 -15.97 -21.49
N ARG A 201 15.82 -15.28 -20.39
CA ARG A 201 17.22 -15.00 -20.00
C ARG A 201 17.87 -16.12 -19.20
N LEU A 202 17.15 -17.17 -18.84
CA LEU A 202 17.73 -18.31 -18.14
C LEU A 202 18.58 -19.14 -19.13
N THR A 203 19.74 -19.54 -18.66
CA THR A 203 20.67 -20.40 -19.40
C THR A 203 20.54 -21.88 -19.00
N ASP A 204 19.87 -22.15 -17.88
CA ASP A 204 19.58 -23.48 -17.38
C ASP A 204 18.26 -23.97 -18.01
N GLU A 205 18.33 -24.93 -18.90
CA GLU A 205 17.16 -25.44 -19.67
C GLU A 205 16.13 -26.16 -18.77
N ASP A 206 16.56 -26.82 -17.69
CA ASP A 206 15.64 -27.49 -16.76
C ASP A 206 14.85 -26.45 -15.94
N ALA A 207 15.55 -25.41 -15.45
CA ALA A 207 14.90 -24.30 -14.77
C ALA A 207 13.96 -23.53 -15.71
N LYS A 208 14.42 -23.29 -16.94
CA LYS A 208 13.63 -22.61 -17.99
C LYS A 208 12.33 -23.35 -18.30
N SER A 209 12.42 -24.67 -18.51
CA SER A 209 11.24 -25.52 -18.75
C SER A 209 10.26 -25.47 -17.57
N ARG A 210 10.75 -25.62 -16.35
CA ARG A 210 9.92 -25.59 -15.14
C ARG A 210 9.18 -24.25 -14.97
N PHE A 211 9.88 -23.13 -15.12
CA PHE A 211 9.26 -21.82 -15.01
C PHE A 211 8.33 -21.51 -16.19
N GLN A 212 8.61 -22.04 -17.38
CA GLN A 212 7.72 -21.93 -18.54
C GLN A 212 6.41 -22.66 -18.30
N ASP A 213 6.43 -23.85 -17.70
CA ASP A 213 5.23 -24.60 -17.37
C ASP A 213 4.36 -23.87 -16.34
N LEU A 214 4.97 -23.28 -15.30
CA LEU A 214 4.26 -22.45 -14.33
C LEU A 214 3.62 -21.22 -14.99
N LEU A 215 4.36 -20.55 -15.85
CA LEU A 215 3.84 -19.40 -16.60
C LEU A 215 2.70 -19.78 -17.53
N ASN A 216 2.79 -20.92 -18.22
CA ASN A 216 1.74 -21.42 -19.10
C ASN A 216 0.45 -21.76 -18.33
N GLN A 217 0.56 -22.31 -17.13
CA GLN A 217 -0.59 -22.55 -16.25
C GLN A 217 -1.25 -21.23 -15.84
N ALA A 218 -0.47 -20.21 -15.51
CA ALA A 218 -0.99 -18.88 -15.19
C ALA A 218 -1.67 -18.23 -16.41
N LYS A 219 -1.04 -18.28 -17.59
CA LYS A 219 -1.62 -17.78 -18.85
C LYS A 219 -2.96 -18.43 -19.18
N LYS A 220 -3.07 -19.75 -19.03
CA LYS A 220 -4.31 -20.48 -19.28
C LYS A 220 -5.45 -20.08 -18.35
N ARG A 221 -5.15 -19.72 -17.10
CA ARG A 221 -6.15 -19.17 -16.17
C ARG A 221 -6.59 -17.78 -16.60
N LEU A 222 -5.67 -16.94 -17.09
CA LEU A 222 -5.96 -15.60 -17.58
C LEU A 222 -6.84 -15.64 -18.85
N GLU A 223 -6.62 -16.57 -19.76
CA GLU A 223 -7.41 -16.74 -20.99
C GLU A 223 -8.89 -17.05 -20.72
N ASN A 224 -9.20 -17.61 -19.55
CA ASN A 224 -10.59 -17.91 -19.13
C ASN A 224 -11.23 -16.78 -18.32
N ALA A 225 -10.53 -15.65 -18.12
CA ALA A 225 -11.03 -14.53 -17.35
C ALA A 225 -11.83 -13.54 -18.23
N ASP A 226 -12.85 -12.93 -17.64
CA ASP A 226 -13.64 -11.88 -18.28
C ASP A 226 -12.76 -10.68 -18.67
N GLY A 227 -12.94 -10.14 -19.86
CA GLY A 227 -12.30 -8.88 -20.28
C GLY A 227 -12.83 -7.69 -19.48
N LEU A 228 -12.09 -6.56 -19.47
CA LEU A 228 -12.49 -5.36 -18.71
C LEU A 228 -13.88 -4.83 -19.07
N GLU A 229 -14.26 -4.89 -20.33
CA GLU A 229 -15.59 -4.48 -20.82
C GLU A 229 -16.70 -5.29 -20.14
N GLU A 230 -16.55 -6.60 -20.07
CA GLU A 230 -17.51 -7.51 -19.44
C GLU A 230 -17.51 -7.33 -17.91
N ILE A 231 -16.34 -7.12 -17.29
CA ILE A 231 -16.23 -6.84 -15.85
C ILE A 231 -17.01 -5.55 -15.50
N PHE A 232 -16.78 -4.46 -16.24
CA PHE A 232 -17.51 -3.22 -16.00
C PHE A 232 -19.01 -3.38 -16.24
N LYS A 233 -19.41 -4.04 -17.31
CA LYS A 233 -20.81 -4.30 -17.66
C LYS A 233 -21.54 -5.14 -16.61
N LYS A 234 -20.85 -6.12 -16.04
CA LYS A 234 -21.40 -6.99 -14.98
C LYS A 234 -21.63 -6.28 -13.66
N HIS A 235 -20.74 -5.35 -13.30
CA HIS A 235 -20.72 -4.77 -11.96
C HIS A 235 -21.26 -3.32 -11.88
N ILE A 236 -21.30 -2.60 -12.98
CA ILE A 236 -21.88 -1.25 -12.99
C ILE A 236 -23.40 -1.34 -13.16
N THR A 237 -24.09 -1.04 -12.08
CA THR A 237 -25.56 -1.08 -12.02
C THR A 237 -26.20 0.27 -12.37
N ASP A 238 -25.50 1.39 -12.14
CA ASP A 238 -25.93 2.73 -12.50
C ASP A 238 -25.17 3.24 -13.73
N PRO A 239 -25.78 3.28 -14.92
CA PRO A 239 -25.15 3.77 -16.13
C PRO A 239 -24.96 5.29 -16.15
N SER A 240 -25.44 6.03 -15.15
CA SER A 240 -25.23 7.47 -14.98
C SER A 240 -24.25 7.82 -13.86
N GLY A 241 -23.62 6.79 -13.27
CA GLY A 241 -22.74 6.90 -12.12
C GLY A 241 -21.51 7.79 -12.35
N LYS A 242 -20.91 8.20 -11.24
CA LYS A 242 -19.72 9.05 -11.19
C LYS A 242 -18.53 8.25 -10.65
N TYR A 243 -17.44 8.20 -11.40
CA TYR A 243 -16.26 7.42 -11.06
C TYR A 243 -15.00 8.27 -11.04
N ILE A 244 -14.14 8.07 -10.04
CA ILE A 244 -12.79 8.64 -10.02
C ILE A 244 -11.83 7.61 -10.61
N VAL A 245 -10.97 8.05 -11.55
CA VAL A 245 -9.98 7.20 -12.21
C VAL A 245 -8.58 7.65 -11.82
N PHE A 246 -7.84 6.83 -11.11
CA PHE A 246 -6.47 7.13 -10.69
C PHE A 246 -5.47 6.69 -11.75
N CYS A 247 -4.75 7.64 -12.34
CA CYS A 247 -3.75 7.41 -13.37
C CYS A 247 -2.32 7.65 -12.87
N LYS A 248 -1.36 6.99 -13.53
CA LYS A 248 0.05 7.07 -13.18
C LYS A 248 0.64 8.45 -13.46
N ASP A 249 0.43 8.94 -14.66
CA ASP A 249 0.93 10.21 -15.19
C ASP A 249 -0.01 10.74 -16.26
N THR A 250 0.29 11.94 -16.78
CA THR A 250 -0.57 12.62 -17.77
C THR A 250 -0.62 11.87 -19.11
N ALA A 251 0.46 11.22 -19.53
CA ALA A 251 0.47 10.45 -20.79
C ALA A 251 -0.42 9.21 -20.65
N HIS A 252 -0.28 8.48 -19.55
CA HIS A 252 -1.15 7.35 -19.21
C HIS A 252 -2.62 7.79 -19.09
N MET A 253 -2.89 8.92 -18.45
CA MET A 253 -4.24 9.46 -18.33
C MET A 253 -4.90 9.66 -19.69
N ARG A 254 -4.19 10.27 -20.66
CA ARG A 254 -4.71 10.49 -22.02
C ARG A 254 -5.04 9.18 -22.72
N LEU A 255 -4.16 8.19 -22.61
CA LEU A 255 -4.40 6.85 -23.17
C LEU A 255 -5.63 6.21 -22.53
N MET A 256 -5.73 6.24 -21.21
CA MET A 256 -6.85 5.63 -20.49
C MET A 256 -8.19 6.33 -20.73
N MET A 257 -8.20 7.63 -21.01
CA MET A 257 -9.41 8.33 -21.45
C MET A 257 -9.96 7.77 -22.78
N GLU A 258 -9.08 7.41 -23.72
CA GLU A 258 -9.52 6.76 -24.97
C GLU A 258 -9.97 5.31 -24.75
N GLU A 259 -9.26 4.55 -23.92
CA GLU A 259 -9.65 3.18 -23.59
C GLU A 259 -10.97 3.13 -22.81
N THR A 260 -11.21 4.07 -21.90
CA THR A 260 -12.48 4.18 -21.15
C THR A 260 -13.68 4.34 -22.07
N LYS A 261 -13.55 5.08 -23.18
CA LYS A 261 -14.62 5.19 -24.19
C LYS A 261 -14.99 3.84 -24.78
N LYS A 262 -14.02 2.95 -24.97
CA LYS A 262 -14.24 1.61 -25.51
C LYS A 262 -14.89 0.73 -24.44
N TRP A 263 -14.34 0.71 -23.23
CA TRP A 263 -14.81 -0.16 -22.15
C TRP A 263 -16.25 0.12 -21.71
N PHE A 264 -16.70 1.38 -21.81
CA PHE A 264 -18.00 1.79 -21.31
C PHE A 264 -19.06 2.02 -22.41
N LYS A 265 -18.69 1.84 -23.68
CA LYS A 265 -19.58 2.07 -24.83
C LYS A 265 -20.91 1.33 -24.73
N ASP A 266 -20.88 0.07 -24.28
CA ASP A 266 -22.06 -0.78 -24.18
C ASP A 266 -22.86 -0.56 -22.88
N ILE A 267 -22.25 0.13 -21.89
CA ILE A 267 -22.91 0.51 -20.64
C ILE A 267 -23.67 1.82 -20.82
N ASN A 268 -22.99 2.85 -21.28
CA ASN A 268 -23.57 4.14 -21.65
C ASN A 268 -22.71 4.80 -22.73
N PRO A 269 -23.21 4.98 -23.97
CA PRO A 269 -22.45 5.63 -25.04
C PRO A 269 -22.17 7.11 -24.78
N ASN A 270 -22.94 7.74 -23.88
CA ASN A 270 -22.77 9.15 -23.51
C ASN A 270 -21.85 9.24 -22.29
N ILE A 271 -20.60 9.63 -22.52
CA ILE A 271 -19.54 9.65 -21.51
C ILE A 271 -19.02 11.07 -21.32
N ASP A 272 -19.10 11.59 -20.10
CA ASP A 272 -18.49 12.84 -19.72
C ASP A 272 -17.13 12.58 -19.06
N MET A 273 -16.08 13.25 -19.52
CA MET A 273 -14.73 13.09 -19.02
C MET A 273 -14.17 14.39 -18.48
N TYR A 274 -13.68 14.33 -17.26
CA TYR A 274 -13.04 15.43 -16.55
C TYR A 274 -11.63 15.00 -16.16
N SER A 275 -10.70 15.95 -16.03
CA SER A 275 -9.33 15.63 -15.63
C SER A 275 -8.74 16.67 -14.70
N VAL A 276 -8.08 16.22 -13.64
CA VAL A 276 -7.36 17.04 -12.67
C VAL A 276 -5.92 16.55 -12.50
N SER A 277 -4.99 17.46 -12.35
CA SER A 277 -3.58 17.10 -12.18
C SER A 277 -2.82 18.14 -11.36
N SER A 278 -1.69 17.74 -10.78
CA SER A 278 -0.77 18.63 -10.06
C SER A 278 -0.13 19.72 -10.95
N TYR A 279 -0.24 19.58 -12.26
CA TYR A 279 0.26 20.55 -13.24
C TYR A 279 -0.73 21.69 -13.55
N GLN A 280 -1.97 21.61 -13.06
CA GLN A 280 -3.00 22.64 -13.21
C GLN A 280 -3.08 23.47 -11.94
N SER A 281 -3.59 24.72 -12.04
CA SER A 281 -3.81 25.54 -10.86
C SER A 281 -4.90 24.92 -9.95
N ASN A 282 -4.81 25.17 -8.65
CA ASN A 282 -5.82 24.69 -7.68
C ASN A 282 -7.22 25.24 -8.01
N GLU A 283 -7.32 26.48 -8.49
CA GLU A 283 -8.58 27.08 -8.91
C GLU A 283 -9.20 26.33 -10.10
N THR A 284 -8.40 26.01 -11.11
CA THR A 284 -8.85 25.24 -12.28
C THR A 284 -9.31 23.84 -11.86
N ASN A 285 -8.51 23.14 -11.06
CA ASN A 285 -8.88 21.81 -10.55
C ASN A 285 -10.18 21.86 -9.75
N GLN A 286 -10.36 22.87 -8.89
CA GLN A 286 -11.59 23.01 -8.09
C GLN A 286 -12.82 23.28 -8.98
N GLN A 287 -12.70 24.11 -10.00
CA GLN A 287 -13.80 24.38 -10.95
C GLN A 287 -14.21 23.10 -11.70
N ILE A 288 -13.23 22.28 -12.09
CA ILE A 288 -13.49 20.99 -12.75
C ILE A 288 -14.22 20.05 -11.80
N ILE A 289 -13.77 19.94 -10.54
CA ILE A 289 -14.42 19.10 -9.53
C ILE A 289 -15.85 19.59 -9.28
N ASP A 290 -16.06 20.87 -9.06
CA ASP A 290 -17.39 21.45 -8.85
C ASP A 290 -18.34 21.19 -10.04
N THR A 291 -17.80 21.19 -11.27
CA THR A 291 -18.55 20.88 -12.48
C THR A 291 -18.92 19.41 -12.53
N PHE A 292 -17.97 18.52 -12.20
CA PHE A 292 -18.18 17.08 -12.13
C PHE A 292 -19.22 16.71 -11.05
N GLU A 293 -19.12 17.30 -9.85
CA GLU A 293 -20.08 17.07 -8.77
C GLU A 293 -21.50 17.47 -9.13
N LYS A 294 -21.65 18.65 -9.78
CA LYS A 294 -22.95 19.21 -10.18
C LYS A 294 -23.55 18.55 -11.42
N ALA A 295 -22.73 17.81 -12.19
CA ALA A 295 -23.21 17.21 -13.43
C ALA A 295 -24.27 16.13 -13.13
N ASN A 296 -25.46 16.32 -13.74
CA ASN A 296 -26.63 15.42 -13.61
C ASN A 296 -27.41 15.39 -14.93
N ASN A 297 -26.80 14.83 -15.98
CA ASN A 297 -27.32 14.82 -17.35
C ASN A 297 -27.61 13.41 -17.89
N GLY A 298 -27.60 12.38 -17.03
CA GLY A 298 -27.82 10.98 -17.42
C GLY A 298 -26.60 10.29 -18.08
N ASN A 299 -25.53 11.03 -18.35
CA ASN A 299 -24.27 10.45 -18.86
C ASN A 299 -23.52 9.74 -17.73
N ILE A 300 -22.70 8.74 -18.06
CA ILE A 300 -21.68 8.23 -17.15
C ILE A 300 -20.51 9.20 -17.06
N LYS A 301 -19.96 9.42 -15.89
CA LYS A 301 -18.98 10.47 -15.64
C LYS A 301 -17.70 9.94 -15.04
N PHE A 302 -16.56 10.36 -15.60
CA PHE A 302 -15.23 9.98 -15.12
C PHE A 302 -14.40 11.21 -14.80
N LEU A 303 -13.86 11.25 -13.58
CA LEU A 303 -12.86 12.23 -13.15
C LEU A 303 -11.49 11.58 -13.09
N PHE A 304 -10.68 11.80 -14.11
CA PHE A 304 -9.32 11.31 -14.17
C PHE A 304 -8.40 12.14 -13.30
N SER A 305 -7.58 11.48 -12.48
CA SER A 305 -6.69 12.13 -11.53
C SER A 305 -5.25 11.65 -11.66
N VAL A 306 -4.32 12.61 -11.76
CA VAL A 306 -2.88 12.38 -11.65
C VAL A 306 -2.35 13.16 -10.47
N GLU A 307 -1.94 12.44 -9.41
CA GLU A 307 -1.32 12.95 -8.17
C GLU A 307 -2.17 13.94 -7.32
N MET A 308 -3.37 14.33 -7.76
CA MET A 308 -4.16 15.38 -7.10
C MET A 308 -5.14 14.86 -6.04
N LEU A 309 -5.78 13.72 -6.27
CA LEU A 309 -6.82 13.20 -5.37
C LEU A 309 -6.28 12.25 -4.31
N ASN A 310 -4.97 12.12 -4.19
CA ASN A 310 -4.36 11.39 -3.07
C ASN A 310 -4.59 12.15 -1.75
N GLU A 311 -4.65 13.49 -1.80
CA GLU A 311 -4.74 14.34 -0.62
C GLU A 311 -5.57 15.61 -0.87
N GLY A 312 -6.38 15.99 0.11
CA GLY A 312 -6.95 17.33 0.24
C GLY A 312 -8.13 17.71 -0.64
N LEU A 313 -8.44 16.97 -1.70
CA LEU A 313 -9.63 17.22 -2.50
C LEU A 313 -10.71 16.19 -2.15
N HIS A 314 -11.83 16.65 -1.64
CA HIS A 314 -13.01 15.82 -1.44
C HIS A 314 -13.89 15.91 -2.69
N VAL A 315 -14.33 14.77 -3.18
CA VAL A 315 -15.33 14.67 -4.24
C VAL A 315 -16.51 13.94 -3.64
N SER A 316 -17.65 14.58 -3.64
CA SER A 316 -18.89 14.02 -3.08
C SER A 316 -19.67 13.23 -4.15
N ASP A 317 -20.54 12.36 -3.69
CA ASP A 317 -21.54 11.65 -4.49
C ASP A 317 -20.92 10.84 -5.66
N ILE A 318 -19.90 10.03 -5.35
CA ILE A 318 -19.27 9.12 -6.32
C ILE A 318 -19.80 7.70 -6.18
N SER A 319 -20.00 7.02 -7.32
CA SER A 319 -20.45 5.63 -7.39
C SER A 319 -19.30 4.64 -7.19
N GLY A 320 -18.06 5.07 -7.45
CA GLY A 320 -16.89 4.23 -7.25
C GLY A 320 -15.57 4.82 -7.72
N VAL A 321 -14.52 4.01 -7.61
CA VAL A 321 -13.17 4.35 -8.06
C VAL A 321 -12.61 3.28 -8.99
N ILE A 322 -11.80 3.70 -9.94
CA ILE A 322 -11.07 2.82 -10.87
C ILE A 322 -9.57 3.10 -10.67
N MET A 323 -8.84 2.10 -10.19
CA MET A 323 -7.42 2.20 -9.94
C MET A 323 -6.65 1.69 -11.15
N LEU A 324 -6.09 2.61 -11.94
CA LEU A 324 -5.21 2.32 -13.09
C LEU A 324 -3.74 2.64 -12.79
N ARG A 325 -3.43 3.02 -11.55
CA ARG A 325 -2.08 3.33 -11.10
C ARG A 325 -1.59 2.26 -10.15
N PRO A 326 -0.47 1.56 -10.48
CA PRO A 326 0.22 0.75 -9.49
C PRO A 326 0.71 1.64 -8.35
N THR A 327 0.37 1.29 -7.12
CA THR A 327 0.89 1.99 -5.95
C THR A 327 1.63 1.01 -5.04
N SER A 328 2.82 1.40 -4.62
CA SER A 328 3.62 0.64 -3.67
C SER A 328 3.41 1.09 -2.23
N SER A 329 2.66 2.17 -2.03
CA SER A 329 2.37 2.73 -0.72
C SER A 329 0.96 2.33 -0.26
N PRO A 330 0.83 1.52 0.79
CA PRO A 330 -0.46 1.16 1.37
C PRO A 330 -1.29 2.38 1.77
N ILE A 331 -0.64 3.46 2.20
CA ILE A 331 -1.34 4.70 2.58
C ILE A 331 -1.99 5.37 1.39
N ILE A 332 -1.23 5.56 0.29
CA ILE A 332 -1.78 6.17 -0.93
C ILE A 332 -2.96 5.33 -1.42
N TYR A 333 -2.81 4.00 -1.38
CA TYR A 333 -3.87 3.07 -1.73
C TYR A 333 -5.11 3.28 -0.83
N MET A 334 -4.92 3.32 0.49
CA MET A 334 -5.99 3.52 1.46
C MET A 334 -6.63 4.90 1.34
N GLN A 335 -5.88 5.93 1.01
CA GLN A 335 -6.41 7.27 0.73
C GLN A 335 -7.25 7.29 -0.55
N GLN A 336 -6.82 6.59 -1.61
CA GLN A 336 -7.58 6.46 -2.85
C GLN A 336 -8.87 5.66 -2.62
N LEU A 337 -8.79 4.56 -1.90
CA LEU A 337 -9.94 3.78 -1.48
C LEU A 337 -10.90 4.62 -0.64
N GLY A 338 -10.38 5.37 0.33
CA GLY A 338 -11.18 6.26 1.18
C GLY A 338 -11.94 7.36 0.44
N ARG A 339 -11.59 7.65 -0.83
CA ARG A 339 -12.38 8.57 -1.67
C ARG A 339 -13.70 7.96 -2.13
N ALA A 340 -13.74 6.65 -2.31
CA ALA A 340 -14.99 5.93 -2.57
C ALA A 340 -15.86 5.82 -1.31
N LEU A 341 -15.25 5.99 -0.13
CA LEU A 341 -15.88 5.76 1.16
C LEU A 341 -16.08 7.10 1.86
N SER A 342 -17.31 7.52 2.05
CA SER A 342 -17.62 8.75 2.78
C SER A 342 -18.80 8.53 3.72
N VAL A 343 -18.72 9.08 4.92
CA VAL A 343 -19.82 9.03 5.89
C VAL A 343 -21.05 9.75 5.33
N GLY A 344 -22.23 9.14 5.50
CA GLY A 344 -23.50 9.68 5.02
C GLY A 344 -23.89 9.32 3.59
N HIS A 345 -23.08 8.55 2.87
CA HIS A 345 -23.45 7.98 1.57
C HIS A 345 -24.38 6.77 1.74
N ASN A 346 -25.48 6.79 1.01
CA ASN A 346 -26.45 5.68 0.98
C ASN A 346 -26.19 4.66 -0.15
N SER A 347 -25.17 4.89 -1.00
CA SER A 347 -24.80 3.99 -2.10
C SER A 347 -23.64 3.09 -1.71
N GLU A 348 -23.67 1.87 -2.21
CA GLU A 348 -22.56 0.93 -2.09
C GLU A 348 -21.51 1.28 -3.15
N PRO A 349 -20.36 1.85 -2.76
CA PRO A 349 -19.34 2.23 -3.73
C PRO A 349 -18.65 1.00 -4.31
N ILE A 350 -18.27 1.09 -5.59
CA ILE A 350 -17.52 0.04 -6.27
C ILE A 350 -16.05 0.46 -6.42
N VAL A 351 -15.15 -0.46 -6.13
CA VAL A 351 -13.71 -0.28 -6.33
C VAL A 351 -13.24 -1.26 -7.40
N PHE A 352 -12.82 -0.74 -8.53
CA PHE A 352 -12.15 -1.52 -9.57
C PHE A 352 -10.63 -1.34 -9.43
N ASP A 353 -9.94 -2.38 -8.98
CA ASP A 353 -8.48 -2.42 -8.99
C ASP A 353 -8.00 -3.20 -10.21
N ILE A 354 -7.59 -2.47 -11.26
CA ILE A 354 -7.26 -3.03 -12.57
C ILE A 354 -5.75 -3.26 -12.72
N VAL A 355 -4.94 -2.73 -11.81
CA VAL A 355 -3.47 -2.74 -11.92
C VAL A 355 -2.78 -3.67 -10.93
N ASN A 356 -3.52 -4.54 -10.28
CA ASN A 356 -2.96 -5.51 -9.34
C ASN A 356 -1.98 -4.88 -8.36
N ASN A 357 -2.49 -4.13 -7.41
CA ASN A 357 -1.68 -3.55 -6.33
C ASN A 357 -1.25 -4.65 -5.33
N VAL A 358 -0.56 -5.69 -5.82
CA VAL A 358 -0.14 -6.89 -5.03
C VAL A 358 0.58 -6.50 -3.74
N LYS A 359 1.38 -5.44 -3.76
CA LYS A 359 2.05 -4.95 -2.55
C LYS A 359 1.09 -4.34 -1.53
N CYS A 360 -0.13 -4.00 -1.94
CA CYS A 360 -1.19 -3.52 -1.07
C CYS A 360 -2.16 -4.63 -0.66
N TYR A 361 -1.95 -5.85 -1.15
CA TYR A 361 -2.76 -7.03 -0.84
C TYR A 361 -2.75 -7.33 0.66
N ASP A 362 -1.57 -7.23 1.28
CA ASP A 362 -1.45 -7.41 2.73
C ASP A 362 -2.32 -6.40 3.48
N ALA A 363 -2.35 -5.14 3.03
CA ALA A 363 -3.20 -4.11 3.63
C ALA A 363 -4.70 -4.41 3.46
N ILE A 364 -5.12 -4.96 2.32
CA ILE A 364 -6.52 -5.36 2.10
C ILE A 364 -6.87 -6.60 2.91
N ASN A 365 -5.97 -7.59 2.96
CA ASN A 365 -6.14 -8.78 3.80
C ASN A 365 -6.19 -8.40 5.29
N GLU A 366 -5.34 -7.46 5.73
CA GLU A 366 -5.39 -6.91 7.08
C GLU A 366 -6.75 -6.26 7.36
N ILE A 367 -7.30 -5.47 6.42
CA ILE A 367 -8.64 -4.89 6.53
C ILE A 367 -9.69 -6.00 6.65
N TYR A 368 -9.64 -7.01 5.78
CA TYR A 368 -10.57 -8.13 5.81
C TYR A 368 -10.51 -8.90 7.14
N ASP A 369 -9.30 -9.21 7.59
CA ASP A 369 -9.09 -9.91 8.86
C ASP A 369 -9.49 -9.05 10.06
N GLU A 370 -9.29 -7.74 10.03
CA GLU A 370 -9.76 -6.83 11.06
C GLU A 370 -11.28 -6.68 11.05
N VAL A 371 -11.91 -6.55 9.89
CA VAL A 371 -13.38 -6.57 9.75
C VAL A 371 -13.91 -7.86 10.34
N LYS A 372 -13.36 -9.00 9.95
CA LYS A 372 -13.74 -10.33 10.46
C LYS A 372 -13.53 -10.48 11.96
N LYS A 373 -12.44 -9.93 12.52
CA LYS A 373 -12.18 -9.92 13.97
C LYS A 373 -13.14 -9.01 14.72
N SER A 374 -13.45 -7.84 14.16
CA SER A 374 -14.36 -6.86 14.75
C SER A 374 -15.80 -7.39 14.78
N ILE A 375 -16.18 -8.15 13.77
CA ILE A 375 -17.47 -8.85 13.69
C ILE A 375 -17.56 -10.00 14.72
N LYS A 376 -16.47 -10.71 14.97
CA LYS A 376 -16.44 -11.87 15.91
C LYS A 376 -16.39 -11.51 17.39
N LYS A 377 -16.43 -10.23 17.78
CA LYS A 377 -16.45 -9.77 19.18
C LYS A 377 -17.79 -9.18 19.61
N PRO A 378 -18.88 -9.96 19.68
CA PRO A 378 -20.19 -9.42 20.13
C PRO A 378 -20.26 -9.14 21.63
N HIS A 379 -19.31 -9.63 22.45
CA HIS A 379 -19.44 -9.66 23.90
C HIS A 379 -18.97 -8.40 24.67
N ASP A 380 -18.17 -7.52 24.07
CA ASP A 380 -17.69 -6.30 24.74
C ASP A 380 -18.59 -5.06 24.52
N ILE A 381 -19.59 -5.15 23.65
CA ILE A 381 -20.55 -4.06 23.36
C ILE A 381 -21.74 -4.06 24.32
N LEU A 382 -21.92 -5.09 25.15
CA LEU A 382 -23.08 -5.27 26.02
C LEU A 382 -23.06 -4.49 27.34
N ASN A 383 -22.04 -3.68 27.60
CA ASN A 383 -22.00 -2.83 28.80
C ASN A 383 -22.42 -1.37 28.61
N ASP A 384 -22.77 -0.92 27.40
CA ASP A 384 -23.39 0.36 27.18
C ASP A 384 -24.80 0.20 26.56
N ASN A 385 -25.75 0.34 27.46
CA ASN A 385 -27.19 0.19 27.27
C ASN A 385 -27.79 0.73 25.97
N LYS A 386 -28.59 -0.13 25.34
CA LYS A 386 -29.83 0.04 24.59
C LYS A 386 -29.81 0.06 23.07
N THR A 387 -30.46 -1.00 22.58
CA THR A 387 -31.29 -1.12 21.38
C THR A 387 -30.61 -0.93 20.03
N LEU A 388 -30.04 -2.02 19.54
CA LEU A 388 -30.03 -2.35 18.12
C LEU A 388 -30.86 -3.63 17.93
N GLY A 389 -31.71 -3.59 16.93
CA GLY A 389 -32.67 -4.65 16.65
C GLY A 389 -32.03 -5.94 16.13
N SER A 390 -32.79 -6.99 16.15
CA SER A 390 -32.51 -8.39 15.90
C SER A 390 -32.08 -8.77 14.48
N ASN A 391 -31.09 -8.10 13.88
CA ASN A 391 -30.59 -8.39 12.53
C ASN A 391 -29.06 -8.46 12.45
N ASP A 392 -28.35 -8.66 13.57
CA ASP A 392 -26.89 -8.57 13.62
C ASP A 392 -26.17 -9.71 12.86
N GLU A 393 -26.78 -10.90 12.75
CA GLU A 393 -26.20 -12.03 12.02
C GLU A 393 -26.26 -11.85 10.49
N ASP A 394 -27.34 -11.25 9.97
CA ASP A 394 -27.53 -11.04 8.52
C ASP A 394 -26.61 -9.92 7.95
N ILE A 395 -26.35 -8.89 8.76
CA ILE A 395 -25.43 -7.80 8.39
C ILE A 395 -24.00 -8.32 8.26
N ASP A 396 -23.58 -9.18 9.15
CA ASP A 396 -22.25 -9.81 9.18
C ASP A 396 -21.95 -10.63 7.93
N GLN A 397 -22.90 -11.47 7.50
CA GLN A 397 -22.70 -12.34 6.36
C GLN A 397 -22.70 -11.55 5.05
N SER A 398 -23.55 -10.51 4.90
CA SER A 398 -23.57 -9.67 3.70
C SER A 398 -22.28 -8.87 3.53
N VAL A 399 -21.67 -8.41 4.61
CA VAL A 399 -20.36 -7.74 4.60
C VAL A 399 -19.27 -8.73 4.15
N LEU A 400 -19.26 -9.94 4.69
CA LEU A 400 -18.29 -10.98 4.30
C LEU A 400 -18.52 -11.46 2.86
N ASP A 401 -19.78 -11.54 2.40
CA ASP A 401 -20.08 -11.93 1.02
C ASP A 401 -19.62 -10.90 -0.02
N ARG A 402 -19.55 -9.62 0.34
CA ARG A 402 -18.97 -8.58 -0.53
C ARG A 402 -17.46 -8.73 -0.70
N PHE A 403 -16.77 -9.30 0.27
CA PHE A 403 -15.37 -9.65 0.18
C PHE A 403 -15.12 -11.01 -0.50
N LYS A 404 -16.14 -11.85 -0.76
CA LYS A 404 -15.98 -13.17 -1.44
C LYS A 404 -15.53 -13.07 -2.89
N ILE A 405 -15.87 -12.00 -3.59
CA ILE A 405 -15.35 -11.73 -4.96
C ILE A 405 -13.83 -11.56 -4.95
N PHE A 406 -13.25 -11.36 -3.79
CA PHE A 406 -11.84 -11.31 -3.49
C PHE A 406 -11.11 -12.64 -3.64
N ASP A 407 -11.75 -13.77 -3.37
CA ASP A 407 -11.05 -15.06 -3.22
C ASP A 407 -10.50 -15.57 -4.54
N GLU A 408 -11.19 -15.38 -5.68
CA GLU A 408 -10.71 -15.84 -7.00
C GLU A 408 -9.52 -15.01 -7.50
N ALA A 409 -9.58 -13.70 -7.34
CA ALA A 409 -8.49 -12.81 -7.73
C ALA A 409 -7.27 -12.95 -6.81
N LYS A 410 -7.50 -13.19 -5.51
CA LYS A 410 -6.48 -13.51 -4.51
C LYS A 410 -5.74 -14.80 -4.88
N GLU A 411 -6.46 -15.87 -5.23
CA GLU A 411 -5.84 -17.13 -5.63
C GLU A 411 -4.88 -16.96 -6.81
N PHE A 412 -5.24 -16.12 -7.78
CA PHE A 412 -4.36 -15.85 -8.93
C PHE A 412 -3.13 -15.02 -8.56
N ALA A 413 -3.30 -13.99 -7.73
CA ALA A 413 -2.19 -13.18 -7.23
C ALA A 413 -1.22 -14.00 -6.37
N ASP A 414 -1.75 -14.87 -5.50
CA ASP A 414 -0.94 -15.79 -4.69
C ASP A 414 -0.11 -16.73 -5.56
N ILE A 415 -0.67 -17.22 -6.69
CA ILE A 415 0.07 -18.04 -7.66
C ILE A 415 1.20 -17.23 -8.30
N LEU A 416 0.95 -16.02 -8.75
CA LEU A 416 2.01 -15.18 -9.34
C LEU A 416 3.09 -14.82 -8.33
N GLN A 417 2.72 -14.55 -7.09
CA GLN A 417 3.66 -14.28 -6.01
C GLN A 417 4.50 -15.51 -5.70
N GLU A 418 3.91 -16.69 -5.66
CA GLU A 418 4.63 -17.94 -5.44
C GLU A 418 5.63 -18.22 -6.59
N ILE A 419 5.22 -17.99 -7.84
CA ILE A 419 6.11 -18.11 -9.02
C ILE A 419 7.29 -17.14 -8.88
N ASN A 420 7.05 -15.87 -8.54
CA ASN A 420 8.10 -14.88 -8.33
C ASN A 420 9.04 -15.27 -7.18
N ASN A 421 8.50 -15.73 -6.06
CA ASN A 421 9.29 -16.19 -4.91
C ASN A 421 10.19 -17.38 -5.26
N GLN A 422 9.67 -18.33 -6.04
CA GLN A 422 10.46 -19.48 -6.51
C GLN A 422 11.57 -19.04 -7.46
N TYR A 423 11.28 -18.11 -8.36
CA TYR A 423 12.27 -17.55 -9.28
C TYR A 423 13.38 -16.78 -8.53
N ASP A 424 13.02 -15.92 -7.59
CA ASP A 424 13.99 -15.14 -6.81
C ASP A 424 14.86 -16.05 -5.94
N LYS A 425 14.31 -17.10 -5.34
CA LYS A 425 15.07 -18.14 -4.63
C LYS A 425 16.06 -18.84 -5.56
N TYR A 426 15.61 -19.20 -6.76
CA TYR A 426 16.47 -19.82 -7.76
C TYR A 426 17.63 -18.89 -8.16
N VAL A 427 17.35 -17.61 -8.47
CA VAL A 427 18.37 -16.63 -8.82
C VAL A 427 19.36 -16.39 -7.69
N ALA A 428 18.88 -16.33 -6.44
CA ALA A 428 19.74 -16.20 -5.26
C ALA A 428 20.67 -17.39 -5.11
N GLN A 429 20.16 -18.61 -5.31
CA GLN A 429 20.94 -19.84 -5.26
C GLN A 429 22.00 -19.91 -6.37
N VAL A 430 21.65 -19.50 -7.59
CA VAL A 430 22.61 -19.42 -8.71
C VAL A 430 23.72 -18.40 -8.41
N ARG A 431 23.37 -17.23 -7.83
CA ARG A 431 24.36 -16.24 -7.40
C ARG A 431 25.30 -16.78 -6.34
N GLU A 432 24.75 -17.43 -5.33
CA GLU A 432 25.54 -18.01 -4.25
C GLU A 432 26.50 -19.09 -4.79
N ASN A 433 26.02 -19.93 -5.69
CA ASN A 433 26.84 -20.95 -6.33
C ASN A 433 27.99 -20.31 -7.15
N ARG A 434 27.70 -19.27 -7.94
CA ARG A 434 28.74 -18.54 -8.71
C ARG A 434 29.79 -17.88 -7.82
N LEU A 435 29.41 -17.32 -6.67
CA LEU A 435 30.35 -16.77 -5.69
C LEU A 435 31.23 -17.87 -5.12
N LYS A 436 30.66 -19.01 -4.74
CA LYS A 436 31.44 -20.17 -4.26
C LYS A 436 32.39 -20.70 -5.33
N GLU A 437 31.96 -20.75 -6.59
CA GLU A 437 32.82 -21.13 -7.72
C GLU A 437 33.98 -20.14 -7.89
N GLN A 438 33.72 -18.85 -7.77
CA GLN A 438 34.80 -17.84 -7.89
C GLN A 438 35.77 -17.91 -6.71
N GLU A 439 35.27 -18.04 -5.49
CA GLU A 439 36.08 -18.25 -4.29
C GLU A 439 36.94 -19.52 -4.41
N PHE A 440 36.36 -20.58 -4.96
CA PHE A 440 37.08 -21.82 -5.22
C PHE A 440 38.18 -21.65 -6.29
N LYS A 441 37.86 -20.96 -7.40
CA LYS A 441 38.84 -20.63 -8.45
C LYS A 441 40.01 -19.80 -7.90
N ASP A 442 39.69 -18.81 -7.07
CA ASP A 442 40.70 -17.95 -6.46
C ASP A 442 41.54 -18.72 -5.42
N TRP A 443 40.93 -19.64 -4.68
CA TRP A 443 41.66 -20.55 -3.80
C TRP A 443 42.57 -21.49 -4.58
N LEU A 444 42.11 -22.10 -5.70
CA LEU A 444 42.97 -22.95 -6.55
C LEU A 444 44.23 -22.23 -7.04
N LYS A 445 44.16 -20.95 -7.35
CA LYS A 445 45.30 -20.13 -7.74
C LYS A 445 46.35 -19.94 -6.63
N THR A 446 45.97 -20.19 -5.39
CA THR A 446 46.88 -20.09 -4.24
C THR A 446 47.66 -21.38 -3.97
N LEU A 447 47.24 -22.50 -4.60
CA LEU A 447 47.89 -23.80 -4.40
C LEU A 447 49.18 -23.94 -5.22
N THR A 448 50.12 -24.68 -4.67
CA THR A 448 51.31 -25.13 -5.40
C THR A 448 50.96 -26.22 -6.41
N ASN A 449 51.84 -26.49 -7.39
CA ASN A 449 51.64 -27.55 -8.36
C ASN A 449 51.50 -28.94 -7.70
N GLU A 450 52.20 -29.18 -6.61
CA GLU A 450 52.14 -30.44 -5.87
C GLU A 450 50.80 -30.58 -5.13
N GLU A 451 50.28 -29.51 -4.52
CA GLU A 451 48.97 -29.49 -3.87
C GLU A 451 47.85 -29.65 -4.88
N LEU A 452 47.89 -28.99 -6.03
CA LEU A 452 46.95 -29.15 -7.14
C LEU A 452 46.89 -30.60 -7.65
N TYR A 453 48.08 -31.23 -7.81
CA TYR A 453 48.15 -32.63 -8.23
C TYR A 453 47.48 -33.58 -7.22
N ASN A 454 47.85 -33.44 -5.98
CA ASN A 454 47.28 -34.24 -4.89
C ASN A 454 45.79 -34.07 -4.80
N PHE A 455 45.30 -32.85 -4.97
CA PHE A 455 43.86 -32.53 -5.01
C PHE A 455 43.18 -33.20 -6.20
N HIS A 456 43.77 -33.18 -7.38
CA HIS A 456 43.23 -33.84 -8.58
C HIS A 456 43.18 -35.36 -8.40
N CYS A 457 44.24 -36.01 -7.99
CA CYS A 457 44.29 -37.45 -7.79
C CYS A 457 43.23 -37.91 -6.77
N HIS A 458 43.08 -37.16 -5.70
CA HIS A 458 42.06 -37.45 -4.68
C HIS A 458 40.65 -37.34 -5.23
N ASN A 459 40.33 -36.32 -6.03
CA ASN A 459 39.02 -36.15 -6.65
C ASN A 459 38.73 -37.22 -7.71
N GLU A 460 39.72 -37.68 -8.49
CA GLU A 460 39.54 -38.79 -9.42
C GLU A 460 39.18 -40.11 -8.72
N GLU A 461 39.80 -40.40 -7.59
CA GLU A 461 39.46 -41.57 -6.79
C GLU A 461 38.05 -41.49 -6.24
N LEU A 462 37.65 -40.30 -5.77
CA LEU A 462 36.31 -40.01 -5.26
C LEU A 462 35.24 -40.17 -6.32
N GLU A 463 35.48 -39.69 -7.53
CA GLU A 463 34.53 -39.84 -8.65
C GLU A 463 34.38 -41.30 -9.09
N LYS A 464 35.45 -42.07 -9.05
CA LYS A 464 35.38 -43.52 -9.26
C LYS A 464 34.54 -44.22 -8.19
N GLU A 465 34.72 -43.84 -6.91
CA GLU A 465 33.92 -44.36 -5.80
C GLU A 465 32.43 -43.95 -5.94
N LYS A 466 32.14 -42.69 -6.26
CA LYS A 466 30.77 -42.22 -6.49
C LYS A 466 30.08 -42.97 -7.63
N LYS A 467 30.76 -43.17 -8.76
CA LYS A 467 30.22 -43.94 -9.88
C LYS A 467 29.91 -45.37 -9.48
N LYS A 468 30.77 -45.99 -8.72
CA LYS A 468 30.55 -47.36 -8.21
C LYS A 468 29.35 -47.42 -7.29
N ILE A 469 29.24 -46.49 -6.33
CA ILE A 469 28.11 -46.42 -5.40
C ILE A 469 26.81 -46.20 -6.20
N TYR A 470 26.79 -45.35 -7.21
CA TYR A 470 25.63 -45.09 -8.06
C TYR A 470 25.22 -46.35 -8.86
N GLU A 471 26.17 -47.07 -9.42
CA GLU A 471 25.93 -48.33 -10.12
C GLU A 471 25.40 -49.40 -9.15
N ASP A 472 25.97 -49.54 -7.98
CA ASP A 472 25.54 -50.48 -6.93
C ASP A 472 24.13 -50.15 -6.43
N PHE A 473 23.76 -48.88 -6.34
CA PHE A 473 22.40 -48.40 -6.05
C PHE A 473 21.42 -48.76 -7.17
N LYS A 474 21.80 -48.49 -8.43
CA LYS A 474 21.00 -48.78 -9.61
C LYS A 474 20.75 -50.30 -9.76
N ASN A 475 21.69 -51.12 -9.35
CA ASN A 475 21.62 -52.57 -9.36
C ASN A 475 20.94 -53.17 -8.11
N GLY A 476 20.44 -52.33 -7.20
CA GLY A 476 19.72 -52.79 -5.99
C GLY A 476 20.62 -53.44 -4.92
N ILE A 477 21.94 -53.30 -5.06
CA ILE A 477 22.94 -53.89 -4.12
C ILE A 477 23.01 -53.03 -2.85
N ILE A 478 22.74 -51.74 -2.95
CA ILE A 478 22.74 -50.81 -1.81
C ILE A 478 21.37 -50.18 -1.63
N LYS A 479 20.77 -50.32 -0.44
CA LYS A 479 19.57 -49.58 -0.03
C LYS A 479 20.01 -48.30 0.70
N ILE A 480 19.49 -47.12 0.25
CA ILE A 480 19.76 -45.82 0.84
C ILE A 480 19.83 -45.92 2.39
N PRO A 481 20.87 -45.42 3.06
CA PRO A 481 21.46 -44.09 3.01
C PRO A 481 22.99 -44.12 3.24
N ILE A 482 23.79 -43.80 2.24
CA ILE A 482 25.26 -43.82 2.47
C ILE A 482 25.94 -42.50 2.05
N MET A 483 25.19 -41.44 1.85
CA MET A 483 25.80 -40.10 1.66
C MET A 483 26.60 -39.62 2.88
N SER A 484 26.21 -40.05 4.10
CA SER A 484 26.91 -39.71 5.34
C SER A 484 28.29 -40.40 5.55
N ASN A 485 28.52 -41.54 4.90
CA ASN A 485 29.80 -42.26 5.03
C ASN A 485 30.90 -41.79 4.08
N ILE A 486 30.52 -41.14 2.96
CA ILE A 486 31.49 -40.54 2.03
C ILE A 486 32.11 -39.30 2.67
N SER A 487 31.27 -38.49 3.33
CA SER A 487 31.71 -37.29 4.06
C SER A 487 32.77 -37.62 5.17
N SER A 488 32.61 -38.73 5.89
CA SER A 488 33.50 -39.13 6.99
C SER A 488 34.89 -39.60 6.49
N LYS A 489 34.99 -40.21 5.30
CA LYS A 489 36.25 -40.64 4.72
C LYS A 489 37.04 -39.47 4.14
N LEU A 490 36.38 -38.37 3.79
CA LEU A 490 36.96 -37.14 3.24
C LEU A 490 37.50 -36.19 4.32
N SER A 491 37.09 -36.35 5.56
CA SER A 491 37.51 -35.51 6.69
C SER A 491 38.98 -35.57 7.07
N GLY A 492 39.75 -36.50 6.45
CA GLY A 492 41.19 -36.65 6.66
C GLY A 492 42.08 -35.74 5.79
N VAL A 493 41.49 -35.04 4.82
CA VAL A 493 42.23 -34.09 3.96
C VAL A 493 41.87 -32.68 4.40
N SER A 494 42.82 -32.05 5.06
CA SER A 494 42.83 -30.70 5.60
C SER A 494 41.75 -29.74 5.10
N ASN A 495 40.85 -29.32 5.98
CA ASN A 495 39.99 -28.13 5.94
C ASN A 495 39.10 -27.87 4.70
N LEU A 496 39.01 -28.77 3.73
CA LEU A 496 38.19 -28.68 2.53
C LEU A 496 36.84 -29.35 2.78
N ASN A 497 35.77 -28.60 2.70
CA ASN A 497 34.43 -29.12 2.76
C ASN A 497 34.02 -29.61 1.36
N PHE A 498 34.39 -30.84 1.01
CA PHE A 498 34.16 -31.47 -0.30
C PHE A 498 32.70 -31.70 -0.62
N GLU A 499 31.78 -31.56 0.33
CA GLU A 499 30.31 -31.55 0.08
C GLU A 499 29.87 -30.40 -0.84
N ARG A 500 30.75 -29.43 -1.07
CA ARG A 500 30.47 -28.20 -1.86
C ARG A 500 31.11 -28.18 -3.24
N ILE A 501 31.87 -29.19 -3.65
CA ILE A 501 32.51 -29.23 -4.97
C ILE A 501 31.48 -29.78 -5.99
N SER A 502 31.05 -28.95 -6.92
CA SER A 502 30.22 -29.36 -8.03
C SER A 502 31.01 -30.10 -9.11
N PRO A 503 30.38 -30.91 -9.99
CA PRO A 503 31.05 -31.51 -11.17
C PRO A 503 31.72 -30.46 -12.08
N ILE A 504 31.21 -29.24 -12.12
CA ILE A 504 31.80 -28.11 -12.87
C ILE A 504 33.14 -27.71 -12.26
N GLN A 505 33.23 -27.60 -10.93
CA GLN A 505 34.47 -27.28 -10.20
C GLN A 505 35.54 -28.35 -10.39
N PHE A 506 35.14 -29.61 -10.44
CA PHE A 506 36.05 -30.70 -10.76
C PHE A 506 36.60 -30.59 -12.19
N ASN A 507 35.78 -30.28 -13.18
CA ASN A 507 36.23 -30.07 -14.56
C ASN A 507 37.18 -28.89 -14.68
N GLU A 508 36.98 -27.80 -13.92
CA GLU A 508 37.88 -26.63 -13.90
C GLU A 508 39.25 -26.95 -13.30
N VAL A 509 39.31 -27.76 -12.24
CA VAL A 509 40.58 -28.23 -11.69
C VAL A 509 41.29 -29.09 -12.71
N SER A 510 40.57 -30.00 -13.37
CA SER A 510 41.12 -30.87 -14.42
C SER A 510 41.66 -30.03 -15.59
N GLN A 511 40.96 -28.98 -16.00
CA GLN A 511 41.40 -28.09 -17.09
C GLN A 511 42.63 -27.30 -16.72
N LEU A 512 42.73 -26.75 -15.49
CA LEU A 512 43.92 -26.06 -14.99
C LEU A 512 45.16 -26.95 -15.02
N ILE A 513 44.97 -28.23 -14.71
CA ILE A 513 46.06 -29.22 -14.74
C ILE A 513 46.47 -29.49 -16.20
N LEU A 514 45.49 -29.66 -17.13
CA LEU A 514 45.75 -29.87 -18.56
C LEU A 514 46.38 -28.64 -19.23
N ASP A 515 46.05 -27.44 -18.80
CA ASP A 515 46.57 -26.17 -19.34
C ASP A 515 47.99 -25.85 -18.89
N GLY A 516 48.66 -26.75 -18.18
CA GLY A 516 50.08 -26.63 -17.87
C GLY A 516 50.41 -25.99 -16.54
N ALA A 517 49.46 -25.89 -15.61
CA ALA A 517 49.75 -25.53 -14.21
C ALA A 517 50.72 -26.54 -13.54
N TYR A 518 51.11 -27.57 -14.27
CA TYR A 518 51.99 -28.67 -13.91
C TYR A 518 53.40 -28.55 -14.46
N LEU A 519 53.64 -27.60 -15.29
CA LEU A 519 54.96 -27.37 -15.83
C LEU A 519 55.59 -26.16 -15.14
#